data_6155b23275832ddbcf660410f970538a
#
_entry.id   6155b23275832ddbcf660410f970538a
#
_cell.length_a   1.000
_cell.length_b   1.000
_cell.length_c   1.000
_cell.angle_alpha   90.00
_cell.angle_beta   90.00
_cell.angle_gamma   90.00
#
_symmetry.space_group_name_H-M   'P 1'
#
loop_
_entity.id
_entity.type
_entity.pdbx_description
1 polymer ?
#
loop_
_entity_poly.entity_id
_entity_poly.type
_entity_poly.pdbx_seq_one_letter_code
_entity_poly.pdbx_strand_id
1 'polypeptide(L)'
;MKHLIPLVVLGAIAMYACTTEKENEGPANEPDPVVLEELAFSALPQTTASFNLSENADHVNVMGNQRKPVPAFKSLSVKPGKAIGFVKDSYGRPIAGAHIGIRSSVVGGVYSNGTGVTNEKGYYEFSIPFGTAEFFSAAYTIDYGAGRAAIGLFPADSTLNSFASEEGVVKNFVLLPYGRGKTEAISEKPWFGRNYFGGSIFISYDTKEPGDIWAPAGALLEGSEFELRLEPEEWLFHAAERKTIVIRKKTGNLNFTIVNIPVGRYKISARLVGGGDLRLKEIGPYANSNFGLSPKQAVGSTTVWFNPDGAQASSTAAYTGNWRSIDVKIQMP
;
A
#
# COMPACT_ATOMS: atom_id res chain seq x y z
N MET A 1 -54.17 51.72 35.63
CA MET A 1 -54.19 50.31 36.01
C MET A 1 -53.53 49.52 34.91
N LYS A 2 -52.30 49.14 35.09
CA LYS A 2 -51.54 48.37 34.11
C LYS A 2 -51.39 46.95 34.66
N HIS A 3 -51.98 45.97 33.97
CA HIS A 3 -51.84 44.54 34.27
C HIS A 3 -50.59 43.97 33.60
N LEU A 4 -49.65 43.56 34.41
CA LEU A 4 -48.52 42.74 33.97
C LEU A 4 -48.96 41.24 33.89
N ILE A 5 -48.76 40.63 32.79
CA ILE A 5 -48.88 39.16 32.59
C ILE A 5 -47.49 38.55 32.68
N PRO A 6 -47.22 37.55 33.55
CA PRO A 6 -45.92 36.89 33.56
C PRO A 6 -45.83 35.83 32.44
N LEU A 7 -44.78 35.91 31.65
CA LEU A 7 -44.40 34.93 30.64
C LEU A 7 -43.72 33.73 31.32
N VAL A 8 -44.38 32.57 31.30
CA VAL A 8 -43.79 31.32 31.76
C VAL A 8 -43.04 30.69 30.58
N VAL A 9 -41.71 30.66 30.66
CA VAL A 9 -40.85 29.96 29.71
C VAL A 9 -40.74 28.51 30.18
N LEU A 10 -41.39 27.58 29.46
CA LEU A 10 -41.17 26.14 29.65
C LEU A 10 -39.87 25.75 28.90
N GLY A 11 -38.81 25.52 29.64
CA GLY A 11 -37.58 24.93 29.11
C GLY A 11 -37.78 23.42 28.86
N ALA A 12 -37.83 23.01 27.61
CA ALA A 12 -37.78 21.61 27.23
C ALA A 12 -36.32 21.10 27.36
N ILE A 13 -36.04 20.33 28.40
CA ILE A 13 -34.79 19.60 28.56
C ILE A 13 -34.86 18.39 27.61
N ALA A 14 -34.22 18.48 26.46
CA ALA A 14 -33.97 17.33 25.60
C ALA A 14 -32.90 16.44 26.26
N MET A 15 -33.35 15.36 26.91
CA MET A 15 -32.43 14.29 27.33
C MET A 15 -31.97 13.55 26.07
N TYR A 16 -30.75 13.81 25.64
CA TYR A 16 -30.04 12.92 24.71
C TYR A 16 -29.73 11.64 25.48
N ALA A 17 -30.53 10.59 25.24
CA ALA A 17 -30.20 9.25 25.65
C ALA A 17 -29.03 8.81 24.72
N CYS A 18 -27.82 8.84 25.25
CA CYS A 18 -26.67 8.17 24.66
C CYS A 18 -26.93 6.66 24.79
N THR A 19 -27.53 6.03 23.78
CA THR A 19 -27.55 4.57 23.69
C THR A 19 -26.12 4.15 23.36
N THR A 20 -25.38 3.72 24.38
CA THR A 20 -24.17 2.93 24.19
C THR A 20 -24.62 1.63 23.49
N GLU A 21 -24.46 1.58 22.16
CA GLU A 21 -24.56 0.31 21.44
C GLU A 21 -23.54 -0.65 22.07
N LYS A 22 -24.01 -1.75 22.65
CA LYS A 22 -23.14 -2.83 23.12
C LYS A 22 -22.37 -3.33 21.90
N GLU A 23 -21.06 -3.16 21.93
CA GLU A 23 -20.16 -3.78 20.96
C GLU A 23 -20.46 -5.29 20.93
N ASN A 24 -20.60 -5.84 19.72
CA ASN A 24 -20.83 -7.27 19.55
C ASN A 24 -19.50 -7.98 19.80
N GLU A 25 -19.19 -8.24 21.06
CA GLU A 25 -18.09 -9.09 21.43
C GLU A 25 -18.44 -10.52 20.97
N GLY A 26 -17.52 -11.17 20.25
CA GLY A 26 -17.63 -12.59 19.93
C GLY A 26 -17.80 -13.45 21.19
N PRO A 27 -17.89 -14.79 21.07
CA PRO A 27 -18.14 -15.67 22.21
C PRO A 27 -17.20 -15.33 23.38
N ALA A 28 -17.75 -15.18 24.57
CA ALA A 28 -17.09 -14.68 25.79
C ALA A 28 -15.82 -15.45 26.23
N ASN A 29 -15.53 -16.59 25.61
CA ASN A 29 -14.42 -17.50 25.94
C ASN A 29 -13.33 -17.58 24.87
N GLU A 30 -13.38 -16.77 23.80
CA GLU A 30 -12.31 -16.79 22.79
C GLU A 30 -11.15 -15.92 23.31
N PRO A 31 -9.92 -16.46 23.45
CA PRO A 31 -8.78 -15.69 23.91
C PRO A 31 -8.48 -14.55 22.92
N ASP A 32 -8.00 -13.42 23.44
CA ASP A 32 -7.59 -12.32 22.60
C ASP A 32 -6.47 -12.76 21.64
N PRO A 33 -6.58 -12.43 20.35
CA PRO A 33 -5.55 -12.76 19.37
C PRO A 33 -4.21 -12.16 19.78
N VAL A 34 -3.14 -12.95 19.59
CA VAL A 34 -1.77 -12.55 19.94
C VAL A 34 -1.36 -11.34 19.10
N VAL A 35 -0.83 -10.33 19.79
CA VAL A 35 -0.16 -9.18 19.16
C VAL A 35 1.34 -9.44 19.21
N LEU A 36 1.99 -9.43 18.04
CA LEU A 36 3.45 -9.58 17.93
C LEU A 36 4.14 -8.24 18.20
N GLU A 37 5.32 -8.29 18.81
CA GLU A 37 6.15 -7.12 19.01
C GLU A 37 6.78 -6.66 17.68
N GLU A 38 6.72 -5.37 17.39
CA GLU A 38 7.45 -4.77 16.29
C GLU A 38 8.83 -4.34 16.77
N LEU A 39 9.86 -4.90 16.17
CA LEU A 39 11.24 -4.58 16.52
C LEU A 39 11.62 -3.18 15.99
N ALA A 40 12.43 -2.46 16.76
CA ALA A 40 13.06 -1.23 16.29
C ALA A 40 13.95 -1.53 15.07
N PHE A 41 14.11 -0.56 14.17
CA PHE A 41 14.89 -0.72 12.93
C PHE A 41 16.30 -1.28 13.18
N SER A 42 16.98 -0.81 14.23
CA SER A 42 18.34 -1.27 14.61
C SER A 42 18.39 -2.74 15.04
N ALA A 43 17.29 -3.27 15.58
CA ALA A 43 17.17 -4.66 16.03
C ALA A 43 16.68 -5.62 14.93
N LEU A 44 16.20 -5.08 13.78
CA LEU A 44 15.77 -5.91 12.67
C LEU A 44 16.94 -6.70 12.07
N PRO A 45 16.75 -8.00 11.75
CA PRO A 45 17.75 -8.79 11.04
C PRO A 45 18.12 -8.14 9.71
N GLN A 46 19.42 -7.95 9.47
CA GLN A 46 19.91 -7.43 8.20
C GLN A 46 20.14 -8.59 7.23
N THR A 47 19.46 -8.57 6.10
CA THR A 47 19.57 -9.59 5.06
C THR A 47 19.88 -8.96 3.71
N THR A 48 20.28 -9.78 2.74
CA THR A 48 20.52 -9.35 1.36
C THR A 48 19.83 -10.33 0.41
N ALA A 49 19.04 -9.78 -0.52
CA ALA A 49 18.49 -10.50 -1.65
C ALA A 49 19.18 -10.05 -2.94
N SER A 50 19.70 -11.00 -3.72
CA SER A 50 20.42 -10.73 -4.96
C SER A 50 19.68 -11.33 -6.15
N PHE A 51 19.57 -10.55 -7.22
CA PHE A 51 18.87 -10.91 -8.46
C PHE A 51 19.77 -10.62 -9.66
N ASN A 52 19.92 -11.62 -10.55
CA ASN A 52 20.63 -11.45 -11.80
C ASN A 52 19.61 -11.47 -12.94
N LEU A 53 19.49 -10.35 -13.64
CA LEU A 53 18.57 -10.16 -14.75
C LEU A 53 19.30 -10.24 -16.08
N SER A 54 18.82 -11.12 -16.96
CA SER A 54 19.27 -11.18 -18.34
C SER A 54 18.88 -9.90 -19.10
N GLU A 55 19.42 -9.70 -20.30
CA GLU A 55 19.08 -8.59 -21.18
C GLU A 55 17.58 -8.51 -21.51
N ASN A 56 16.88 -9.65 -21.57
CA ASN A 56 15.46 -9.77 -21.92
C ASN A 56 14.52 -9.75 -20.71
N ALA A 57 15.04 -9.62 -19.48
CA ALA A 57 14.19 -9.53 -18.29
C ALA A 57 13.57 -8.14 -18.18
N ASP A 58 12.25 -8.09 -18.08
CA ASP A 58 11.44 -6.86 -18.01
C ASP A 58 10.93 -6.52 -16.61
N HIS A 59 11.09 -7.43 -15.64
CA HIS A 59 10.72 -7.16 -14.25
C HIS A 59 11.46 -8.06 -13.26
N VAL A 60 11.42 -7.65 -11.98
CA VAL A 60 11.81 -8.47 -10.83
C VAL A 60 10.87 -8.22 -9.66
N ASN A 61 10.29 -9.28 -9.11
CA ASN A 61 9.51 -9.24 -7.87
C ASN A 61 10.44 -9.57 -6.68
N VAL A 62 10.87 -8.53 -5.94
CA VAL A 62 11.92 -8.66 -4.93
C VAL A 62 11.51 -9.39 -3.64
N MET A 63 10.21 -9.49 -3.37
CA MET A 63 9.67 -10.28 -2.26
C MET A 63 9.07 -11.61 -2.72
N GLY A 64 9.05 -11.86 -4.04
CA GLY A 64 8.43 -13.05 -4.61
C GLY A 64 6.94 -13.13 -4.26
N ASN A 65 6.48 -14.33 -3.95
CA ASN A 65 5.09 -14.57 -3.55
C ASN A 65 4.85 -14.41 -2.04
N GLN A 66 5.87 -13.98 -1.32
CA GLN A 66 5.78 -13.80 0.13
C GLN A 66 4.95 -12.59 0.50
N ARG A 67 4.28 -12.68 1.63
CA ARG A 67 3.67 -11.57 2.37
C ARG A 67 3.76 -11.89 3.85
N LYS A 68 3.60 -10.87 4.69
CA LYS A 68 3.47 -11.07 6.12
C LYS A 68 2.30 -12.02 6.41
N PRO A 69 2.39 -12.89 7.42
CA PRO A 69 1.27 -13.69 7.88
C PRO A 69 0.07 -12.82 8.23
N VAL A 70 -1.12 -13.33 7.93
CA VAL A 70 -2.37 -12.70 8.36
C VAL A 70 -2.56 -12.98 9.86
N PRO A 71 -2.75 -11.95 10.70
CA PRO A 71 -2.99 -12.15 12.12
C PRO A 71 -4.35 -12.81 12.36
N ALA A 72 -4.51 -13.44 13.53
CA ALA A 72 -5.80 -13.97 13.96
C ALA A 72 -6.78 -12.83 14.28
N PHE A 73 -8.08 -13.11 14.07
CA PHE A 73 -9.18 -12.20 14.38
C PHE A 73 -10.16 -12.89 15.32
N LYS A 74 -10.84 -12.11 16.16
CA LYS A 74 -11.98 -12.60 16.91
C LYS A 74 -13.12 -12.98 15.96
N SER A 75 -13.84 -14.04 16.28
CA SER A 75 -15.04 -14.44 15.56
C SER A 75 -16.16 -13.42 15.76
N LEU A 76 -16.85 -13.08 14.67
CA LEU A 76 -18.04 -12.22 14.69
C LEU A 76 -19.21 -12.96 14.07
N SER A 77 -20.39 -12.77 14.64
CA SER A 77 -21.64 -13.24 14.03
C SER A 77 -22.11 -12.25 12.98
N VAL A 78 -22.49 -12.73 11.80
CA VAL A 78 -23.08 -11.89 10.75
C VAL A 78 -24.31 -11.16 11.28
N LYS A 79 -24.46 -9.89 10.95
CA LYS A 79 -25.65 -9.07 11.23
C LYS A 79 -26.34 -8.74 9.91
N PRO A 80 -27.62 -9.11 9.72
CA PRO A 80 -28.37 -8.80 8.51
C PRO A 80 -28.32 -7.29 8.18
N GLY A 81 -28.05 -6.95 6.92
CA GLY A 81 -27.97 -5.58 6.45
C GLY A 81 -26.76 -4.77 6.93
N LYS A 82 -25.80 -5.40 7.60
CA LYS A 82 -24.62 -4.73 8.15
C LYS A 82 -23.31 -5.30 7.60
N ALA A 83 -22.35 -4.42 7.40
CA ALA A 83 -20.94 -4.79 7.22
C ALA A 83 -20.21 -4.60 8.54
N ILE A 84 -19.54 -5.66 9.01
CA ILE A 84 -18.79 -5.64 10.27
C ILE A 84 -17.45 -6.34 10.08
N GLY A 85 -16.47 -5.96 10.92
CA GLY A 85 -15.17 -6.61 10.90
C GLY A 85 -14.12 -5.84 11.67
N PHE A 86 -12.89 -6.35 11.58
CA PHE A 86 -11.73 -5.74 12.17
C PHE A 86 -10.69 -5.39 11.12
N VAL A 87 -9.93 -4.34 11.39
CA VAL A 87 -8.71 -4.00 10.66
C VAL A 87 -7.52 -4.06 11.60
N LYS A 88 -6.49 -4.80 11.22
CA LYS A 88 -5.23 -4.96 11.95
C LYS A 88 -4.04 -4.73 11.05
N ASP A 89 -2.89 -4.43 11.65
CA ASP A 89 -1.61 -4.54 10.94
C ASP A 89 -1.11 -6.00 10.93
N SER A 90 0.03 -6.23 10.28
CA SER A 90 0.65 -7.55 10.18
C SER A 90 1.18 -8.10 11.52
N TYR A 91 1.24 -7.29 12.57
CA TYR A 91 1.61 -7.70 13.94
C TYR A 91 0.39 -8.04 14.81
N GLY A 92 -0.82 -7.83 14.27
CA GLY A 92 -2.08 -8.07 14.99
C GLY A 92 -2.58 -6.87 15.79
N ARG A 93 -1.92 -5.70 15.73
CA ARG A 93 -2.37 -4.49 16.40
C ARG A 93 -3.59 -3.92 15.68
N PRO A 94 -4.62 -3.46 16.42
CA PRO A 94 -5.79 -2.84 15.82
C PRO A 94 -5.42 -1.52 15.12
N ILE A 95 -6.07 -1.23 14.00
CA ILE A 95 -5.92 0.02 13.28
C ILE A 95 -7.18 0.85 13.41
N ALA A 96 -7.10 1.96 14.13
CA ALA A 96 -8.16 2.96 14.20
C ALA A 96 -8.09 3.91 12.98
N GLY A 97 -9.25 4.38 12.49
CA GLY A 97 -9.31 5.33 11.39
C GLY A 97 -9.17 4.71 9.99
N ALA A 98 -9.15 3.39 9.86
CA ALA A 98 -9.21 2.74 8.55
C ALA A 98 -10.61 2.91 7.93
N HIS A 99 -10.66 3.28 6.66
CA HIS A 99 -11.90 3.48 5.91
C HIS A 99 -12.31 2.21 5.17
N ILE A 100 -13.58 1.83 5.30
CA ILE A 100 -14.19 0.71 4.59
C ILE A 100 -15.42 1.23 3.85
N GLY A 101 -15.51 0.92 2.56
CA GLY A 101 -16.62 1.35 1.71
C GLY A 101 -17.20 0.19 0.91
N ILE A 102 -18.54 0.10 0.94
CA ILE A 102 -19.33 -0.82 0.14
C ILE A 102 -20.22 -0.01 -0.78
N ARG A 103 -20.32 -0.42 -2.02
CA ARG A 103 -21.35 0.05 -2.93
C ARG A 103 -22.33 -1.08 -3.23
N SER A 104 -23.60 -0.76 -3.31
CA SER A 104 -24.64 -1.68 -3.69
C SER A 104 -25.32 -1.20 -4.97
N SER A 105 -25.68 -2.15 -5.82
CA SER A 105 -26.42 -1.87 -7.07
C SER A 105 -27.76 -2.57 -7.05
N VAL A 106 -28.76 -1.88 -7.61
CA VAL A 106 -30.07 -2.42 -7.91
C VAL A 106 -30.29 -2.51 -9.42
N VAL A 107 -31.33 -3.21 -9.84
CA VAL A 107 -31.72 -3.27 -11.25
C VAL A 107 -31.86 -1.84 -11.80
N GLY A 108 -31.22 -1.56 -12.95
CA GLY A 108 -31.21 -0.22 -13.56
C GLY A 108 -29.89 0.54 -13.40
N GLY A 109 -28.86 -0.07 -12.76
CA GLY A 109 -27.50 0.50 -12.69
C GLY A 109 -27.33 1.68 -11.71
N VAL A 110 -28.28 1.85 -10.79
CA VAL A 110 -28.16 2.85 -9.71
C VAL A 110 -27.31 2.27 -8.59
N TYR A 111 -26.32 3.05 -8.15
CA TYR A 111 -25.41 2.68 -7.05
C TYR A 111 -25.69 3.53 -5.82
N SER A 112 -25.62 2.89 -4.64
CA SER A 112 -25.65 3.56 -3.35
C SER A 112 -24.44 3.09 -2.53
N ASN A 113 -23.85 4.01 -1.78
CA ASN A 113 -22.64 3.74 -0.98
C ASN A 113 -22.97 3.72 0.51
N GLY A 114 -22.40 2.73 1.23
CA GLY A 114 -22.29 2.69 2.67
C GLY A 114 -20.82 2.72 3.06
N THR A 115 -20.48 3.45 4.11
CA THR A 115 -19.09 3.57 4.56
C THR A 115 -18.99 3.50 6.07
N GLY A 116 -17.85 3.02 6.56
CA GLY A 116 -17.51 3.00 7.97
C GLY A 116 -16.03 3.31 8.19
N VAL A 117 -15.72 3.71 9.41
CA VAL A 117 -14.34 3.97 9.86
C VAL A 117 -14.12 3.13 11.11
N THR A 118 -12.96 2.51 11.24
CA THR A 118 -12.62 1.69 12.40
C THR A 118 -12.40 2.55 13.66
N ASN A 119 -12.87 2.02 14.80
CA ASN A 119 -12.61 2.60 16.13
C ASN A 119 -11.23 2.21 16.68
N GLU A 120 -10.93 2.59 17.94
CA GLU A 120 -9.67 2.31 18.65
C GLU A 120 -9.35 0.79 18.76
N LYS A 121 -10.36 -0.08 18.70
CA LYS A 121 -10.19 -1.55 18.69
C LYS A 121 -10.00 -2.10 17.28
N GLY A 122 -9.93 -1.26 16.25
CA GLY A 122 -9.89 -1.65 14.85
C GLY A 122 -11.22 -2.19 14.33
N TYR A 123 -12.31 -2.10 15.10
CA TYR A 123 -13.65 -2.60 14.72
C TYR A 123 -14.40 -1.57 13.89
N TYR A 124 -15.15 -2.04 12.90
CA TYR A 124 -16.09 -1.23 12.14
C TYR A 124 -17.45 -1.93 12.01
N GLU A 125 -18.51 -1.14 11.96
CA GLU A 125 -19.88 -1.57 11.67
C GLU A 125 -20.64 -0.43 10.98
N PHE A 126 -21.29 -0.74 9.86
CA PHE A 126 -22.18 0.21 9.19
C PHE A 126 -23.26 -0.50 8.38
N SER A 127 -24.35 0.22 8.07
CA SER A 127 -25.47 -0.32 7.26
C SER A 127 -25.07 -0.40 5.79
N ILE A 128 -25.40 -1.51 5.15
CA ILE A 128 -25.19 -1.73 3.72
C ILE A 128 -26.44 -1.25 2.99
N PRO A 129 -26.34 -0.39 1.95
CA PRO A 129 -27.47 -0.05 1.09
C PRO A 129 -28.04 -1.31 0.41
N PHE A 130 -29.35 -1.33 0.19
CA PHE A 130 -30.02 -2.47 -0.44
C PHE A 130 -29.48 -2.79 -1.84
N GLY A 131 -29.32 -4.08 -2.16
CA GLY A 131 -28.92 -4.58 -3.48
C GLY A 131 -27.76 -5.57 -3.46
N THR A 132 -27.20 -5.85 -4.64
CA THR A 132 -25.95 -6.61 -4.75
C THR A 132 -24.79 -5.73 -4.33
N ALA A 133 -24.13 -6.10 -3.27
CA ALA A 133 -23.11 -5.34 -2.58
C ALA A 133 -21.68 -5.82 -2.91
N GLU A 134 -20.73 -4.89 -2.99
CA GLU A 134 -19.30 -5.17 -3.14
C GLU A 134 -18.45 -4.13 -2.40
N PHE A 135 -17.28 -4.54 -1.92
CA PHE A 135 -16.31 -3.61 -1.35
C PHE A 135 -15.61 -2.83 -2.48
N PHE A 136 -15.82 -1.51 -2.55
CA PHE A 136 -15.15 -0.65 -3.53
C PHE A 136 -13.92 0.05 -2.95
N SER A 137 -13.86 0.27 -1.64
CA SER A 137 -12.71 0.82 -0.94
C SER A 137 -12.47 0.10 0.38
N ALA A 138 -11.21 -0.10 0.70
CA ALA A 138 -10.75 -0.48 2.03
C ALA A 138 -9.28 -0.06 2.15
N ALA A 139 -9.00 0.96 2.94
CA ALA A 139 -7.67 1.53 3.03
C ALA A 139 -7.42 2.27 4.34
N TYR A 140 -6.14 2.50 4.61
CA TYR A 140 -5.67 3.29 5.73
C TYR A 140 -4.69 4.36 5.27
N THR A 141 -4.79 5.57 5.82
CA THR A 141 -3.88 6.67 5.51
C THR A 141 -2.78 6.74 6.56
N ILE A 142 -1.53 6.71 6.10
CA ILE A 142 -0.33 6.84 6.93
C ILE A 142 0.36 8.17 6.69
N ASP A 143 1.10 8.67 7.69
CA ASP A 143 2.10 9.70 7.48
C ASP A 143 3.31 9.06 6.78
N TYR A 144 3.77 9.64 5.68
CA TYR A 144 4.76 9.04 4.81
C TYR A 144 5.65 10.11 4.16
N GLY A 145 6.95 10.05 4.45
CA GLY A 145 7.92 11.01 3.93
C GLY A 145 7.52 12.47 4.23
N ALA A 146 7.41 13.28 3.20
CA ALA A 146 7.02 14.69 3.29
C ALA A 146 5.49 14.91 3.24
N GLY A 147 4.68 13.84 3.36
CA GLY A 147 3.23 13.95 3.22
C GLY A 147 2.48 12.73 3.79
N ARG A 148 1.46 12.28 3.08
CA ARG A 148 0.59 11.17 3.48
C ARG A 148 0.39 10.22 2.30
N ALA A 149 0.19 8.94 2.61
CA ALA A 149 -0.15 7.90 1.64
C ALA A 149 -1.36 7.11 2.12
N ALA A 150 -2.29 6.83 1.22
CA ALA A 150 -3.37 5.88 1.48
C ALA A 150 -2.96 4.51 0.94
N ILE A 151 -2.92 3.52 1.81
CA ILE A 151 -2.56 2.14 1.48
C ILE A 151 -3.83 1.30 1.49
N GLY A 152 -4.08 0.54 0.42
CA GLY A 152 -5.17 -0.41 0.37
C GLY A 152 -4.95 -1.56 1.34
N LEU A 153 -6.04 -2.09 1.87
CA LEU A 153 -6.02 -3.19 2.84
C LEU A 153 -6.20 -4.54 2.13
N PHE A 154 -5.54 -5.55 2.67
CA PHE A 154 -5.67 -6.92 2.22
C PHE A 154 -6.84 -7.62 2.94
N PRO A 155 -7.85 -8.20 2.24
CA PRO A 155 -8.88 -8.98 2.90
C PRO A 155 -8.28 -10.26 3.48
N ALA A 156 -8.49 -10.48 4.79
CA ALA A 156 -7.84 -11.55 5.53
C ALA A 156 -8.14 -12.97 4.99
N ASP A 157 -9.30 -13.15 4.37
CA ASP A 157 -9.74 -14.39 3.70
C ASP A 157 -9.35 -14.46 2.21
N SER A 158 -8.58 -13.47 1.72
CA SER A 158 -8.14 -13.37 0.32
C SER A 158 -9.28 -13.26 -0.70
N THR A 159 -10.49 -12.82 -0.31
CA THR A 159 -11.64 -12.69 -1.21
C THR A 159 -12.33 -11.33 -1.08
N LEU A 160 -12.93 -10.85 -2.17
CA LEU A 160 -13.82 -9.69 -2.21
C LEU A 160 -15.00 -9.99 -3.14
N ASN A 161 -15.68 -11.09 -2.93
CA ASN A 161 -16.84 -11.47 -3.73
C ASN A 161 -18.03 -10.54 -3.44
N SER A 162 -18.87 -10.33 -4.45
CA SER A 162 -20.15 -9.67 -4.26
C SER A 162 -21.10 -10.55 -3.44
N PHE A 163 -22.03 -9.94 -2.71
CA PHE A 163 -22.98 -10.61 -1.83
C PHE A 163 -24.32 -9.85 -1.78
N ALA A 164 -25.36 -10.48 -1.27
CA ALA A 164 -26.65 -9.83 -1.04
C ALA A 164 -26.56 -8.95 0.21
N SER A 165 -26.90 -7.66 0.10
CA SER A 165 -26.79 -6.70 1.22
C SER A 165 -27.60 -7.10 2.45
N GLU A 166 -28.76 -7.72 2.26
CA GLU A 166 -29.66 -8.16 3.34
C GLU A 166 -29.07 -9.29 4.19
N GLU A 167 -28.18 -10.10 3.64
CA GLU A 167 -27.49 -11.15 4.41
C GLU A 167 -26.48 -10.56 5.39
N GLY A 168 -25.95 -9.37 5.08
CA GLY A 168 -24.83 -8.77 5.80
C GLY A 168 -23.50 -9.47 5.51
N VAL A 169 -22.40 -8.95 6.08
CA VAL A 169 -21.07 -9.52 5.86
C VAL A 169 -20.14 -9.30 7.04
N VAL A 170 -19.36 -10.33 7.37
CA VAL A 170 -18.17 -10.20 8.22
C VAL A 170 -16.95 -10.19 7.30
N LYS A 171 -16.14 -9.13 7.34
CA LYS A 171 -14.91 -9.04 6.55
C LYS A 171 -13.81 -8.39 7.38
N ASN A 172 -12.72 -9.11 7.56
CA ASN A 172 -11.54 -8.59 8.23
C ASN A 172 -10.48 -8.15 7.20
N PHE A 173 -9.70 -7.12 7.53
CA PHE A 173 -8.66 -6.61 6.67
C PHE A 173 -7.32 -6.49 7.39
N VAL A 174 -6.24 -6.56 6.63
CA VAL A 174 -4.86 -6.43 7.13
C VAL A 174 -4.11 -5.37 6.34
N LEU A 175 -3.39 -4.51 7.05
CA LEU A 175 -2.45 -3.56 6.48
C LEU A 175 -1.10 -4.24 6.26
N LEU A 176 -0.67 -4.34 5.01
CA LEU A 176 0.55 -5.05 4.63
C LEU A 176 1.63 -4.09 4.09
N PRO A 177 2.90 -4.26 4.50
CA PRO A 177 4.03 -3.47 3.98
C PRO A 177 4.51 -3.95 2.60
N TYR A 178 4.21 -5.17 2.21
CA TYR A 178 4.51 -5.79 0.92
C TYR A 178 3.64 -7.04 0.73
N GLY A 179 3.66 -7.59 -0.47
CA GLY A 179 2.98 -8.83 -0.79
C GLY A 179 2.15 -8.73 -2.06
N ARG A 180 1.64 -9.87 -2.49
CA ARG A 180 0.78 -9.96 -3.66
C ARG A 180 -0.61 -9.40 -3.37
N GLY A 181 -1.15 -8.65 -4.31
CA GLY A 181 -2.56 -8.32 -4.39
C GLY A 181 -3.40 -9.45 -5.01
N LYS A 182 -4.36 -9.12 -5.89
CA LYS A 182 -5.18 -10.11 -6.59
C LYS A 182 -4.32 -11.00 -7.51
N THR A 183 -4.54 -12.31 -7.43
CA THR A 183 -3.73 -13.31 -8.14
C THR A 183 -3.89 -13.21 -9.65
N GLU A 184 -5.10 -12.97 -10.15
CA GLU A 184 -5.43 -12.88 -11.57
C GLU A 184 -4.69 -11.71 -12.23
N ALA A 185 -4.74 -10.53 -11.60
CA ALA A 185 -4.05 -9.34 -12.11
C ALA A 185 -2.53 -9.53 -12.18
N ILE A 186 -1.94 -10.28 -11.23
CA ILE A 186 -0.51 -10.57 -11.21
C ILE A 186 -0.11 -11.54 -12.31
N SER A 187 -0.93 -12.58 -12.59
CA SER A 187 -0.63 -13.56 -13.63
C SER A 187 -0.61 -12.92 -15.03
N GLU A 188 -1.47 -11.95 -15.29
CA GLU A 188 -1.52 -11.23 -16.57
C GLU A 188 -0.40 -10.20 -16.74
N LYS A 189 -0.08 -9.47 -15.66
CA LYS A 189 0.84 -8.31 -15.69
C LYS A 189 1.77 -8.32 -14.47
N PRO A 190 2.71 -9.28 -14.37
CA PRO A 190 3.57 -9.41 -13.18
C PRO A 190 4.49 -8.19 -12.95
N TRP A 191 4.76 -7.39 -13.97
CA TRP A 191 5.54 -6.15 -13.88
C TRP A 191 4.76 -4.94 -13.36
N PHE A 192 3.45 -5.06 -13.19
CA PHE A 192 2.61 -3.92 -12.80
C PHE A 192 2.65 -3.69 -11.29
N GLY A 193 3.26 -2.59 -10.86
CA GLY A 193 3.49 -2.28 -9.45
C GLY A 193 2.22 -2.27 -8.58
N ARG A 194 1.07 -1.84 -9.13
CA ARG A 194 -0.22 -1.81 -8.42
C ARG A 194 -0.78 -3.20 -8.05
N ASN A 195 -0.24 -4.26 -8.61
CA ASN A 195 -0.61 -5.63 -8.24
C ASN A 195 -0.03 -6.07 -6.88
N TYR A 196 0.81 -5.22 -6.27
CA TYR A 196 1.50 -5.52 -5.03
C TYR A 196 1.24 -4.44 -3.98
N PHE A 197 1.40 -4.79 -2.71
CA PHE A 197 1.34 -3.86 -1.58
C PHE A 197 2.64 -3.07 -1.42
N GLY A 198 3.77 -3.62 -1.83
CA GLY A 198 5.06 -2.91 -1.86
C GLY A 198 5.16 -1.89 -2.99
N GLY A 199 6.14 -1.00 -2.88
CA GLY A 199 6.43 0.02 -3.90
C GLY A 199 7.02 -0.55 -5.19
N SER A 200 7.15 0.30 -6.22
CA SER A 200 7.76 -0.08 -7.49
C SER A 200 8.61 1.04 -8.08
N ILE A 201 9.65 0.63 -8.82
CA ILE A 201 10.56 1.53 -9.54
C ILE A 201 10.72 0.99 -10.96
N PHE A 202 10.43 1.83 -11.95
CA PHE A 202 10.72 1.56 -13.35
C PHE A 202 12.10 2.09 -13.69
N ILE A 203 12.98 1.21 -14.19
CA ILE A 203 14.35 1.54 -14.58
C ILE A 203 14.46 1.58 -16.10
N SER A 204 14.92 2.71 -16.61
CA SER A 204 15.23 2.90 -18.03
C SER A 204 16.69 3.29 -18.24
N TYR A 205 17.21 2.96 -19.42
CA TYR A 205 18.55 3.35 -19.86
C TYR A 205 18.59 3.30 -21.38
N ASP A 206 19.51 4.06 -21.95
CA ASP A 206 19.85 3.93 -23.38
C ASP A 206 21.11 3.07 -23.52
N THR A 207 21.21 2.31 -24.62
CA THR A 207 22.40 1.54 -24.97
C THR A 207 23.06 2.07 -26.23
N LYS A 208 24.34 1.75 -26.40
CA LYS A 208 25.12 2.05 -27.61
C LYS A 208 26.06 0.92 -27.95
N GLU A 209 26.29 0.75 -29.24
CA GLU A 209 27.40 -0.03 -29.78
C GLU A 209 28.77 0.65 -29.53
N PRO A 210 29.86 -0.11 -29.47
CA PRO A 210 31.19 0.47 -29.46
C PRO A 210 31.44 1.34 -30.69
N GLY A 211 31.83 2.62 -30.45
CA GLY A 211 32.09 3.58 -31.53
C GLY A 211 30.86 4.31 -32.09
N ASP A 212 29.66 4.07 -31.59
CA ASP A 212 28.47 4.81 -31.98
C ASP A 212 28.51 6.24 -31.43
N ILE A 213 28.83 7.20 -32.32
CA ILE A 213 28.91 8.64 -32.01
C ILE A 213 27.55 9.34 -32.01
N TRP A 214 26.48 8.67 -32.49
CA TRP A 214 25.13 9.20 -32.57
C TRP A 214 24.26 8.76 -31.40
N ALA A 215 24.78 7.90 -30.53
CA ALA A 215 24.05 7.43 -29.37
C ALA A 215 23.71 8.58 -28.41
N PRO A 216 22.59 8.50 -27.69
CA PRO A 216 22.23 9.47 -26.65
C PRO A 216 23.35 9.66 -25.62
N ALA A 217 23.54 10.89 -25.17
CA ALA A 217 24.51 11.18 -24.11
C ALA A 217 24.20 10.37 -22.85
N GLY A 218 25.22 9.71 -22.29
CA GLY A 218 25.09 8.86 -21.11
C GLY A 218 24.59 7.44 -21.39
N ALA A 219 24.49 7.03 -22.68
CA ALA A 219 24.16 5.65 -23.03
C ALA A 219 25.21 4.66 -22.52
N LEU A 220 24.75 3.50 -22.02
CA LEU A 220 25.59 2.39 -21.58
C LEU A 220 26.04 1.57 -22.77
N LEU A 221 27.19 0.90 -22.68
CA LEU A 221 27.59 -0.05 -23.72
C LEU A 221 26.64 -1.25 -23.73
N GLU A 222 26.21 -1.68 -24.91
CA GLU A 222 25.43 -2.90 -25.08
C GLU A 222 26.21 -4.11 -24.56
N GLY A 223 25.53 -5.02 -23.88
CA GLY A 223 26.14 -6.20 -23.26
C GLY A 223 26.92 -5.92 -21.97
N SER A 224 27.08 -4.65 -21.54
CA SER A 224 27.65 -4.34 -20.22
C SER A 224 26.69 -4.77 -19.10
N GLU A 225 27.20 -4.79 -17.87
CA GLU A 225 26.40 -5.14 -16.70
C GLU A 225 26.48 -3.99 -15.68
N PHE A 226 25.35 -3.64 -15.08
CA PHE A 226 25.31 -2.72 -13.95
C PHE A 226 24.63 -3.35 -12.73
N GLU A 227 25.03 -2.88 -11.55
CA GLU A 227 24.47 -3.25 -10.27
C GLU A 227 23.66 -2.06 -9.72
N LEU A 228 22.41 -2.33 -9.40
CA LEU A 228 21.52 -1.43 -8.68
C LEU A 228 21.31 -1.99 -7.28
N ARG A 229 21.40 -1.12 -6.27
CA ARG A 229 21.30 -1.50 -4.87
C ARG A 229 20.29 -0.61 -4.15
N LEU A 230 19.37 -1.22 -3.42
CA LEU A 230 18.41 -0.56 -2.54
C LEU A 230 18.73 -0.99 -1.10
N GLU A 231 19.20 -0.05 -0.29
CA GLU A 231 19.50 -0.26 1.12
C GLU A 231 18.42 0.43 1.95
N PRO A 232 17.67 -0.31 2.79
CA PRO A 232 16.65 0.31 3.64
C PRO A 232 17.30 1.24 4.65
N GLU A 233 16.73 2.42 4.82
CA GLU A 233 17.10 3.40 5.85
C GLU A 233 16.20 3.24 7.10
N GLU A 234 16.29 4.11 8.08
CA GLU A 234 15.63 3.97 9.38
C GLU A 234 14.10 3.85 9.34
N TRP A 235 13.48 4.29 8.26
CA TRP A 235 12.05 4.20 8.12
C TRP A 235 11.64 3.02 7.22
N LEU A 236 11.16 1.95 7.85
CA LEU A 236 10.53 0.81 7.19
C LEU A 236 9.14 0.61 7.78
N PHE A 237 8.13 0.57 6.93
CA PHE A 237 6.75 0.39 7.37
C PHE A 237 6.47 -1.08 7.70
N HIS A 238 6.35 -1.42 8.98
CA HIS A 238 6.03 -2.77 9.47
C HIS A 238 6.86 -3.89 8.81
N ALA A 239 8.11 -3.60 8.43
CA ALA A 239 8.98 -4.59 7.84
C ALA A 239 9.53 -5.54 8.91
N ALA A 240 9.61 -6.84 8.58
CA ALA A 240 10.16 -7.85 9.49
C ALA A 240 11.69 -7.88 9.49
N GLU A 241 12.34 -7.29 8.48
CA GLU A 241 13.79 -7.36 8.28
C GLU A 241 14.30 -6.16 7.49
N ARG A 242 15.56 -5.80 7.70
CA ARG A 242 16.28 -4.83 6.88
C ARG A 242 16.85 -5.54 5.65
N LYS A 243 16.05 -5.69 4.60
CA LYS A 243 16.44 -6.40 3.39
C LYS A 243 17.10 -5.45 2.38
N THR A 244 18.40 -5.58 2.20
CA THR A 244 19.11 -4.96 1.09
C THR A 244 18.80 -5.73 -0.20
N ILE A 245 18.40 -5.02 -1.24
CA ILE A 245 18.07 -5.59 -2.55
C ILE A 245 19.19 -5.22 -3.52
N VAL A 246 19.81 -6.23 -4.13
CA VAL A 246 20.89 -6.09 -5.11
C VAL A 246 20.42 -6.67 -6.42
N ILE A 247 20.40 -5.87 -7.48
CA ILE A 247 19.97 -6.27 -8.81
C ILE A 247 21.12 -6.04 -9.78
N ARG A 248 21.60 -7.10 -10.43
CA ARG A 248 22.53 -7.03 -11.54
C ARG A 248 21.76 -7.20 -12.84
N LYS A 249 21.89 -6.25 -13.74
CA LYS A 249 21.21 -6.25 -15.03
C LYS A 249 22.23 -6.19 -16.15
N LYS A 250 22.18 -7.17 -17.03
CA LYS A 250 22.89 -7.10 -18.30
C LYS A 250 22.13 -6.15 -19.23
N THR A 251 22.83 -5.16 -19.79
CA THR A 251 22.24 -4.20 -20.72
C THR A 251 21.83 -4.88 -22.02
N GLY A 252 20.71 -4.47 -22.54
CA GLY A 252 20.09 -4.90 -23.78
C GLY A 252 19.03 -3.87 -24.15
N ASN A 253 18.07 -4.23 -24.94
CA ASN A 253 17.07 -3.32 -25.46
C ASN A 253 15.82 -3.15 -24.57
N LEU A 254 15.78 -3.73 -23.36
CA LEU A 254 14.61 -3.66 -22.48
C LEU A 254 14.89 -2.97 -21.17
N ASN A 255 14.04 -2.00 -20.88
CA ASN A 255 13.85 -1.46 -19.53
C ASN A 255 13.21 -2.51 -18.62
N PHE A 256 13.23 -2.32 -17.30
CA PHE A 256 12.64 -3.27 -16.38
C PHE A 256 12.00 -2.60 -15.18
N THR A 257 11.06 -3.30 -14.55
CA THR A 257 10.37 -2.83 -13.34
C THR A 257 10.81 -3.66 -12.13
N ILE A 258 11.14 -2.97 -11.04
CA ILE A 258 11.33 -3.58 -9.72
C ILE A 258 9.99 -3.44 -9.01
N VAL A 259 9.35 -4.53 -8.63
CA VAL A 259 8.04 -4.52 -7.96
C VAL A 259 8.10 -5.16 -6.58
N ASN A 260 7.09 -4.84 -5.77
CA ASN A 260 6.89 -5.40 -4.44
C ASN A 260 8.03 -5.09 -3.46
N ILE A 261 8.62 -3.89 -3.57
CA ILE A 261 9.62 -3.42 -2.62
C ILE A 261 8.90 -3.07 -1.31
N PRO A 262 9.32 -3.62 -0.14
CA PRO A 262 8.68 -3.26 1.14
C PRO A 262 8.57 -1.75 1.33
N VAL A 263 7.42 -1.29 1.80
CA VAL A 263 7.18 0.16 1.97
C VAL A 263 8.18 0.74 2.97
N GLY A 264 8.94 1.74 2.54
CA GLY A 264 10.00 2.32 3.34
C GLY A 264 10.76 3.42 2.61
N ARG A 265 11.79 3.91 3.28
CA ARG A 265 12.80 4.81 2.72
C ARG A 265 14.05 4.00 2.39
N TYR A 266 14.61 4.22 1.21
CA TYR A 266 15.80 3.50 0.76
C TYR A 266 16.86 4.46 0.24
N LYS A 267 18.14 4.12 0.48
CA LYS A 267 19.25 4.61 -0.30
C LYS A 267 19.31 3.75 -1.57
N ILE A 268 19.19 4.38 -2.74
CA ILE A 268 19.38 3.73 -4.04
C ILE A 268 20.72 4.13 -4.64
N SER A 269 21.48 3.14 -5.14
CA SER A 269 22.75 3.38 -5.83
C SER A 269 22.85 2.56 -7.11
N ALA A 270 23.62 3.07 -8.08
CA ALA A 270 23.89 2.36 -9.33
C ALA A 270 25.37 2.48 -9.71
N ARG A 271 25.97 1.38 -10.16
CA ARG A 271 27.35 1.34 -10.65
C ARG A 271 27.50 0.36 -11.81
N LEU A 272 28.43 0.63 -12.71
CA LEU A 272 28.83 -0.31 -13.72
C LEU A 272 29.66 -1.45 -13.08
N VAL A 273 29.37 -2.71 -13.41
CA VAL A 273 30.17 -3.84 -12.91
C VAL A 273 31.57 -3.77 -13.53
N GLY A 274 32.60 -3.71 -12.67
CA GLY A 274 33.96 -3.47 -13.11
C GLY A 274 34.29 -2.01 -13.51
N GLY A 275 33.35 -1.09 -13.27
CA GLY A 275 33.49 0.34 -13.61
C GLY A 275 33.12 1.28 -12.48
N GLY A 276 32.84 2.53 -12.84
CA GLY A 276 32.48 3.61 -11.92
C GLY A 276 30.99 3.69 -11.61
N ASP A 277 30.67 4.68 -10.78
CA ASP A 277 29.30 5.02 -10.42
C ASP A 277 28.51 5.54 -11.64
N LEU A 278 27.23 5.22 -11.66
CA LEU A 278 26.29 5.67 -12.68
C LEU A 278 25.43 6.83 -12.15
N ARG A 279 24.90 7.62 -13.06
CA ARG A 279 23.94 8.66 -12.75
C ARG A 279 22.54 8.07 -12.66
N LEU A 280 21.85 8.40 -11.57
CA LEU A 280 20.42 8.14 -11.35
C LEU A 280 19.69 9.47 -11.59
N LYS A 281 18.67 9.49 -12.44
CA LYS A 281 17.83 10.65 -12.71
C LYS A 281 16.37 10.24 -12.70
N GLU A 282 15.57 10.88 -11.86
CA GLU A 282 14.12 10.71 -11.91
C GLU A 282 13.55 11.40 -13.14
N ILE A 283 12.69 10.70 -13.86
CA ILE A 283 12.03 11.16 -15.09
C ILE A 283 10.52 10.90 -14.97
N GLY A 284 9.77 11.20 -16.04
CA GLY A 284 8.35 10.92 -16.12
C GLY A 284 7.46 12.00 -15.48
N PRO A 285 6.14 11.78 -15.49
CA PRO A 285 5.15 12.83 -15.14
C PRO A 285 5.14 13.19 -13.65
N TYR A 286 5.72 12.35 -12.79
CA TYR A 286 5.72 12.55 -11.33
C TYR A 286 7.09 13.00 -10.79
N ALA A 287 8.08 13.27 -11.65
CA ALA A 287 9.43 13.66 -11.25
C ALA A 287 9.50 14.95 -10.40
N ASN A 288 8.48 15.80 -10.44
CA ASN A 288 8.38 17.01 -9.62
C ASN A 288 7.66 16.80 -8.27
N SER A 289 7.27 15.59 -7.95
CA SER A 289 6.61 15.28 -6.68
C SER A 289 7.59 15.42 -5.51
N ASN A 290 7.06 15.64 -4.30
CA ASN A 290 7.84 15.63 -3.04
C ASN A 290 8.34 14.23 -2.67
N PHE A 291 7.87 13.21 -3.36
CA PHE A 291 8.31 11.81 -3.28
C PHE A 291 9.27 11.48 -4.43
N GLY A 292 9.69 10.24 -4.53
CA GLY A 292 10.67 9.80 -5.51
C GLY A 292 12.09 10.00 -5.02
N LEU A 293 13.01 10.28 -5.95
CA LEU A 293 14.42 10.51 -5.63
C LEU A 293 14.65 11.85 -4.93
N SER A 294 15.56 11.86 -3.97
CA SER A 294 15.99 13.09 -3.28
C SER A 294 17.50 13.03 -2.99
N PRO A 295 18.32 13.79 -3.75
CA PRO A 295 17.98 14.67 -4.88
C PRO A 295 17.46 13.89 -6.10
N LYS A 296 16.70 14.58 -6.98
CA LYS A 296 16.08 14.02 -8.19
C LYS A 296 17.08 13.50 -9.22
N GLN A 297 18.34 13.91 -9.11
CA GLN A 297 19.47 13.44 -9.89
C GLN A 297 20.72 13.37 -9.03
N ALA A 298 21.46 12.28 -9.11
CA ALA A 298 22.74 12.08 -8.42
C ALA A 298 23.63 11.12 -9.19
N VAL A 299 24.95 11.21 -8.98
CA VAL A 299 25.91 10.19 -9.40
C VAL A 299 26.21 9.32 -8.19
N GLY A 300 26.20 8.02 -8.39
CA GLY A 300 26.45 7.01 -7.36
C GLY A 300 25.22 6.69 -6.55
N SER A 301 24.71 7.59 -5.71
CA SER A 301 23.57 7.27 -4.84
C SER A 301 22.68 8.47 -4.51
N THR A 302 21.42 8.18 -4.20
CA THR A 302 20.41 9.13 -3.69
C THR A 302 19.45 8.38 -2.78
N THR A 303 18.57 9.09 -2.09
CA THR A 303 17.47 8.45 -1.34
C THR A 303 16.21 8.35 -2.19
N VAL A 304 15.31 7.41 -1.85
CA VAL A 304 14.03 7.24 -2.53
C VAL A 304 12.90 6.99 -1.54
N TRP A 305 11.77 7.69 -1.74
CA TRP A 305 10.46 7.44 -1.18
C TRP A 305 9.51 7.04 -2.30
N PHE A 306 8.72 5.99 -2.12
CA PHE A 306 7.74 5.62 -3.14
C PHE A 306 6.70 6.71 -3.34
N ASN A 307 6.16 6.80 -4.56
CA ASN A 307 5.19 7.82 -4.92
C ASN A 307 3.77 7.31 -4.66
N PRO A 308 3.01 7.83 -3.66
CA PRO A 308 1.65 7.39 -3.41
C PRO A 308 0.71 7.83 -4.54
N ASP A 309 -0.23 6.98 -4.92
CA ASP A 309 -1.27 7.35 -5.90
C ASP A 309 -2.31 8.33 -5.33
N GLY A 310 -2.41 8.40 -4.01
CA GLY A 310 -3.24 9.34 -3.28
C GLY A 310 -3.08 9.22 -1.77
N ALA A 311 -3.67 10.17 -1.05
CA ALA A 311 -3.64 10.25 0.41
C ALA A 311 -5.01 10.00 1.06
N GLN A 312 -6.06 9.74 0.28
CA GLN A 312 -7.42 9.57 0.79
C GLN A 312 -7.83 8.08 0.81
N ALA A 313 -7.99 7.53 2.00
CA ALA A 313 -8.41 6.15 2.19
C ALA A 313 -9.81 5.87 1.58
N SER A 314 -10.72 6.85 1.60
CA SER A 314 -12.09 6.70 1.08
C SER A 314 -12.17 6.45 -0.44
N SER A 315 -11.13 6.81 -1.19
CA SER A 315 -11.06 6.59 -2.64
C SER A 315 -10.06 5.50 -3.05
N THR A 316 -9.44 4.82 -2.07
CA THR A 316 -8.42 3.82 -2.33
C THR A 316 -9.02 2.42 -2.29
N ALA A 317 -8.83 1.66 -3.36
CA ALA A 317 -9.34 0.30 -3.47
C ALA A 317 -8.62 -0.65 -2.52
N ALA A 318 -9.34 -1.67 -2.06
CA ALA A 318 -8.73 -2.82 -1.39
C ALA A 318 -7.82 -3.62 -2.34
N TYR A 319 -6.99 -4.49 -1.79
CA TYR A 319 -6.14 -5.42 -2.54
C TYR A 319 -4.97 -4.81 -3.31
N THR A 320 -4.61 -3.55 -3.05
CA THR A 320 -3.51 -2.87 -3.73
C THR A 320 -2.73 -1.96 -2.76
N GLY A 321 -1.42 -1.84 -2.96
CA GLY A 321 -0.59 -0.92 -2.19
C GLY A 321 -0.83 0.55 -2.51
N ASN A 322 -1.44 0.86 -3.65
CA ASN A 322 -1.76 2.21 -4.09
C ASN A 322 -0.51 3.09 -4.35
N TRP A 323 0.52 2.49 -4.93
CA TRP A 323 1.76 3.17 -5.30
C TRP A 323 1.85 3.38 -6.81
N ARG A 324 2.33 4.55 -7.22
CA ARG A 324 2.78 4.83 -8.58
C ARG A 324 4.23 4.41 -8.72
N SER A 325 4.61 3.87 -9.86
CA SER A 325 6.01 3.59 -10.15
C SER A 325 6.81 4.90 -10.21
N ILE A 326 8.02 4.86 -9.71
CA ILE A 326 9.00 5.93 -9.87
C ILE A 326 9.82 5.60 -11.10
N ASP A 327 9.88 6.52 -12.05
CA ASP A 327 10.64 6.31 -13.28
C ASP A 327 12.06 6.86 -13.11
N VAL A 328 13.04 5.97 -13.14
CA VAL A 328 14.46 6.32 -12.97
C VAL A 328 15.25 5.96 -14.22
N LYS A 329 15.93 6.94 -14.77
CA LYS A 329 16.89 6.74 -15.88
C LYS A 329 18.30 6.58 -15.33
N ILE A 330 18.97 5.49 -15.76
CA ILE A 330 20.37 5.21 -15.44
C ILE A 330 21.23 5.65 -16.64
N GLN A 331 22.33 6.35 -16.38
CA GLN A 331 23.19 6.93 -17.40
C GLN A 331 24.64 6.90 -16.95
N MET A 332 25.58 6.89 -17.91
CA MET A 332 26.97 7.28 -17.64
C MET A 332 27.00 8.72 -17.12
N PRO A 333 27.93 9.07 -16.22
CA PRO A 333 28.08 10.42 -15.64
C PRO A 333 28.27 11.50 -16.66
#